data_5085b0df8b1fe9cc74f2384609abc398
#
_entry.id   5085b0df8b1fe9cc74f2384609abc398
#
_cell.length_a   1.000
_cell.length_b   1.000
_cell.length_c   1.000
_cell.angle_alpha   90.00
_cell.angle_beta   90.00
_cell.angle_gamma   90.00
#
_symmetry.space_group_name_H-M   'P 1'
#
loop_
_entity.id
_entity.type
_entity.pdbx_description
1 polymer ?
#
loop_
_entity_poly.entity_id
_entity_poly.type
_entity_poly.pdbx_seq_one_letter_code
_entity_poly.pdbx_strand_id
1 'polypeptide(L)'
;KGEAILWGFSRDITQRIRNEQQIKRFSQILDKTIENLPAGIVVKDIQSGFKYLYRNRESYNRNIPLKEALGKDDFDFYPPELAQEKRKQDVEIARTGIEKHWITEEHDQNGKSIFLDKRKMRIESNDFPPILLSIEWDITEMERMKRELLVAKEKAETSDQLKSAFLANMSHEIRTPLNAIVGFSR
;
A
#
# COMPACT_ATOMS: atom_id res chain seq x y z
N LYS A 1 57.55 -52.90 16.46
CA LYS A 1 57.02 -51.56 16.85
C LYS A 1 56.34 -51.01 15.64
N GLY A 2 54.99 -50.94 15.60
CA GLY A 2 54.22 -50.35 14.50
C GLY A 2 54.22 -48.86 14.69
N GLU A 3 54.57 -48.12 13.63
CA GLU A 3 54.41 -46.65 13.53
C GLU A 3 52.96 -46.35 13.28
N ALA A 4 52.34 -45.49 14.13
CA ALA A 4 50.99 -44.96 13.91
C ALA A 4 51.08 -43.76 13.02
N ILE A 5 50.43 -43.80 11.87
CA ILE A 5 50.35 -42.68 10.92
C ILE A 5 49.02 -41.94 11.21
N LEU A 6 49.10 -40.66 11.54
CA LEU A 6 47.94 -39.78 11.71
C LEU A 6 47.71 -38.97 10.42
N TRP A 7 46.53 -39.12 9.81
CA TRP A 7 46.13 -38.31 8.67
C TRP A 7 45.23 -37.18 9.14
N GLY A 8 45.51 -35.95 8.73
CA GLY A 8 44.69 -34.81 9.00
C GLY A 8 44.24 -34.16 7.68
N PHE A 9 42.95 -33.79 7.58
CA PHE A 9 42.41 -33.05 6.49
C PHE A 9 42.02 -31.65 6.98
N SER A 10 42.44 -30.63 6.26
CA SER A 10 41.93 -29.25 6.45
C SER A 10 41.20 -28.80 5.21
N ARG A 11 40.06 -28.15 5.40
CA ARG A 11 39.26 -27.56 4.33
C ARG A 11 39.17 -26.07 4.59
N ASP A 12 39.55 -25.25 3.61
CA ASP A 12 39.32 -23.82 3.67
C ASP A 12 37.81 -23.55 3.50
N ILE A 13 37.18 -23.02 4.54
CA ILE A 13 35.73 -22.66 4.55
C ILE A 13 35.52 -21.15 4.54
N THR A 14 36.58 -20.34 4.30
CA THR A 14 36.52 -18.88 4.36
C THR A 14 35.47 -18.31 3.43
N GLN A 15 35.39 -18.78 2.18
CA GLN A 15 34.39 -18.33 1.22
C GLN A 15 32.97 -18.68 1.65
N ARG A 16 32.78 -19.87 2.19
CA ARG A 16 31.47 -20.30 2.71
C ARG A 16 31.00 -19.39 3.85
N ILE A 17 31.89 -19.14 4.83
CA ILE A 17 31.58 -18.25 5.97
C ILE A 17 31.24 -16.83 5.48
N ARG A 18 32.01 -16.28 4.52
CA ARG A 18 31.74 -14.96 3.93
C ARG A 18 30.38 -14.92 3.26
N ASN A 19 30.04 -15.93 2.47
CA ASN A 19 28.73 -16.01 1.79
C ASN A 19 27.58 -16.10 2.80
N GLU A 20 27.72 -16.94 3.83
CA GLU A 20 26.72 -17.07 4.89
C GLU A 20 26.52 -15.73 5.64
N GLN A 21 27.61 -15.01 5.94
CA GLN A 21 27.56 -13.70 6.56
C GLN A 21 26.88 -12.64 5.66
N GLN A 22 27.17 -12.66 4.34
CA GLN A 22 26.53 -11.76 3.39
C GLN A 22 25.03 -12.03 3.27
N ILE A 23 24.62 -13.29 3.16
CA ILE A 23 23.21 -13.67 3.12
C ILE A 23 22.48 -13.22 4.38
N LYS A 24 23.07 -13.50 5.55
CA LYS A 24 22.50 -13.07 6.83
C LYS A 24 22.36 -11.54 6.92
N ARG A 25 23.39 -10.81 6.52
CA ARG A 25 23.38 -9.33 6.50
C ARG A 25 22.28 -8.80 5.55
N PHE A 26 22.19 -9.38 4.35
CA PHE A 26 21.18 -8.97 3.37
C PHE A 26 19.76 -9.26 3.87
N SER A 27 19.51 -10.44 4.43
CA SER A 27 18.24 -10.78 5.07
C SER A 27 17.87 -9.78 6.16
N GLN A 28 18.81 -9.42 7.05
CA GLN A 28 18.56 -8.43 8.09
C GLN A 28 18.23 -7.04 7.54
N ILE A 29 18.89 -6.64 6.44
CA ILE A 29 18.60 -5.36 5.77
C ILE A 29 17.19 -5.40 5.20
N LEU A 30 16.83 -6.46 4.49
CA LEU A 30 15.48 -6.61 3.91
C LEU A 30 14.41 -6.61 5.00
N ASP A 31 14.57 -7.37 6.05
CA ASP A 31 13.64 -7.42 7.19
C ASP A 31 13.43 -6.03 7.78
N LYS A 32 14.53 -5.31 8.05
CA LYS A 32 14.45 -3.95 8.58
C LYS A 32 13.82 -2.96 7.60
N THR A 33 14.08 -3.11 6.31
CA THR A 33 13.48 -2.26 5.28
C THR A 33 11.98 -2.49 5.23
N ILE A 34 11.53 -3.73 5.16
CA ILE A 34 10.11 -4.07 5.09
C ILE A 34 9.37 -3.67 6.39
N GLU A 35 9.99 -3.85 7.56
CA GLU A 35 9.42 -3.44 8.85
C GLU A 35 9.24 -1.92 8.99
N ASN A 36 10.01 -1.11 8.26
CA ASN A 36 9.93 0.35 8.31
C ASN A 36 9.20 0.95 7.09
N LEU A 37 8.68 0.14 6.17
CA LEU A 37 7.80 0.65 5.11
C LEU A 37 6.48 1.14 5.71
N PRO A 38 5.97 2.31 5.27
CA PRO A 38 4.65 2.81 5.69
C PRO A 38 3.51 2.09 4.96
N ALA A 39 3.63 0.77 4.83
CA ALA A 39 2.67 -0.09 4.16
C ALA A 39 2.54 -1.41 4.92
N GLY A 40 1.33 -1.90 5.07
CA GLY A 40 1.07 -3.24 5.55
C GLY A 40 1.42 -4.28 4.48
N ILE A 41 2.29 -5.23 4.82
CA ILE A 41 2.70 -6.31 3.92
C ILE A 41 2.35 -7.64 4.56
N VAL A 42 1.66 -8.47 3.78
CA VAL A 42 1.30 -9.83 4.17
C VAL A 42 1.65 -10.79 3.04
N VAL A 43 2.31 -11.88 3.39
CA VAL A 43 2.63 -12.98 2.47
C VAL A 43 1.98 -14.25 2.98
N LYS A 44 1.26 -14.95 2.10
CA LYS A 44 0.63 -16.23 2.40
C LYS A 44 1.11 -17.32 1.46
N ASP A 45 1.21 -18.54 1.97
CA ASP A 45 1.50 -19.73 1.20
C ASP A 45 0.21 -20.28 0.56
N ILE A 46 0.16 -20.28 -0.77
CA ILE A 46 -0.98 -20.79 -1.53
C ILE A 46 -1.14 -22.30 -1.35
N GLN A 47 -0.03 -23.04 -1.31
CA GLN A 47 -0.07 -24.51 -1.24
C GLN A 47 -0.51 -25.03 0.13
N SER A 48 -0.18 -24.32 1.20
CA SER A 48 -0.56 -24.70 2.58
C SER A 48 -1.95 -24.18 2.99
N GLY A 49 -2.78 -23.73 2.04
CA GLY A 49 -4.12 -23.22 2.32
C GLY A 49 -4.13 -21.76 2.81
N PHE A 50 -3.26 -20.93 2.25
CA PHE A 50 -3.15 -19.49 2.54
C PHE A 50 -2.73 -19.17 3.97
N LYS A 51 -1.87 -19.99 4.53
CA LYS A 51 -1.24 -19.72 5.82
C LYS A 51 -0.27 -18.56 5.72
N TYR A 52 -0.19 -17.75 6.76
CA TYR A 52 0.73 -16.63 6.84
C TYR A 52 2.18 -17.13 6.87
N LEU A 53 2.99 -16.67 5.91
CA LEU A 53 4.45 -16.82 5.86
C LEU A 53 5.16 -15.60 6.42
N TYR A 54 4.59 -14.42 6.17
CA TYR A 54 5.16 -13.15 6.62
C TYR A 54 4.06 -12.10 6.79
N ARG A 55 4.28 -11.20 7.73
CA ARG A 55 3.58 -9.91 7.84
C ARG A 55 4.49 -8.93 8.55
N ASN A 56 4.48 -7.67 8.13
CA ASN A 56 5.21 -6.62 8.81
C ASN A 56 4.32 -5.93 9.88
N ARG A 57 4.95 -5.05 10.66
CA ARG A 57 4.32 -4.30 11.74
C ARG A 57 3.13 -3.44 11.27
N GLU A 58 3.22 -2.84 10.09
CA GLU A 58 2.21 -1.93 9.53
C GLU A 58 1.01 -2.65 8.90
N SER A 59 1.02 -3.99 8.81
CA SER A 59 -0.14 -4.72 8.32
C SER A 59 -1.37 -4.40 9.17
N TYR A 60 -2.53 -4.26 8.51
CA TYR A 60 -3.78 -3.70 9.05
C TYR A 60 -4.19 -4.20 10.43
N ASN A 61 -3.97 -5.47 10.74
CA ASN A 61 -4.24 -5.99 12.08
C ASN A 61 -2.99 -5.93 12.96
N ARG A 62 -2.65 -4.72 13.44
CA ARG A 62 -1.50 -4.43 14.29
C ARG A 62 -1.47 -5.22 15.61
N ASN A 63 -2.62 -5.75 16.03
CA ASN A 63 -2.75 -6.48 17.31
C ASN A 63 -2.26 -7.93 17.24
N ILE A 64 -1.93 -8.43 16.05
CA ILE A 64 -1.45 -9.81 15.89
C ILE A 64 0.05 -9.77 15.61
N PRO A 65 0.91 -10.15 16.57
CA PRO A 65 2.35 -10.24 16.34
C PRO A 65 2.68 -11.25 15.24
N LEU A 66 3.73 -10.97 14.44
CA LEU A 66 4.17 -11.86 13.37
C LEU A 66 4.32 -13.32 13.86
N LYS A 67 4.96 -13.51 15.01
CA LYS A 67 5.20 -14.86 15.57
C LYS A 67 3.91 -15.64 15.82
N GLU A 68 2.84 -14.96 16.16
CA GLU A 68 1.52 -15.57 16.41
C GLU A 68 0.77 -15.85 15.13
N ALA A 69 1.05 -15.11 14.05
CA ALA A 69 0.41 -15.27 12.75
C ALA A 69 1.02 -16.39 11.90
N LEU A 70 2.31 -16.67 12.09
CA LEU A 70 3.01 -17.68 11.28
C LEU A 70 2.33 -19.05 11.35
N GLY A 71 2.03 -19.63 10.19
CA GLY A 71 1.41 -20.94 10.05
C GLY A 71 -0.09 -20.98 10.33
N LYS A 72 -0.71 -19.87 10.75
CA LYS A 72 -2.14 -19.69 10.90
C LYS A 72 -2.75 -19.09 9.62
N ASP A 73 -4.06 -18.96 9.57
CA ASP A 73 -4.76 -18.33 8.45
C ASP A 73 -5.79 -17.27 8.92
N ASP A 74 -6.60 -16.74 7.99
CA ASP A 74 -7.55 -15.68 8.31
C ASP A 74 -8.64 -16.14 9.31
N PHE A 75 -9.00 -17.43 9.33
CA PHE A 75 -10.02 -17.96 10.24
C PHE A 75 -9.57 -17.99 11.70
N ASP A 76 -8.27 -17.94 11.95
CA ASP A 76 -7.73 -17.84 13.30
C ASP A 76 -7.88 -16.44 13.91
N PHE A 77 -8.11 -15.40 13.07
CA PHE A 77 -8.02 -14.01 13.50
C PHE A 77 -9.24 -13.15 13.18
N TYR A 78 -10.06 -13.57 12.23
CA TYR A 78 -11.23 -12.79 11.79
C TYR A 78 -12.53 -13.55 12.02
N PRO A 79 -13.67 -12.85 12.18
CA PRO A 79 -14.97 -13.46 12.15
C PRO A 79 -15.18 -14.33 10.90
N PRO A 80 -15.93 -15.44 10.98
CA PRO A 80 -16.06 -16.40 9.88
C PRO A 80 -16.47 -15.79 8.54
N GLU A 81 -17.39 -14.82 8.55
CA GLU A 81 -17.85 -14.16 7.32
C GLU A 81 -16.72 -13.39 6.63
N LEU A 82 -15.98 -12.60 7.41
CA LEU A 82 -14.84 -11.82 6.88
C LEU A 82 -13.68 -12.71 6.44
N ALA A 83 -13.36 -13.75 7.21
CA ALA A 83 -12.35 -14.74 6.85
C ALA A 83 -12.72 -15.45 5.54
N GLN A 84 -13.98 -15.80 5.35
CA GLN A 84 -14.47 -16.43 4.12
C GLN A 84 -14.42 -15.50 2.92
N GLU A 85 -14.74 -14.22 3.10
CA GLU A 85 -14.62 -13.23 2.03
C GLU A 85 -13.16 -13.06 1.59
N LYS A 86 -12.24 -12.88 2.55
CA LYS A 86 -10.80 -12.82 2.30
C LYS A 86 -10.31 -14.08 1.56
N ARG A 87 -10.74 -15.27 2.01
CA ARG A 87 -10.39 -16.55 1.40
C ARG A 87 -10.89 -16.66 -0.05
N LYS A 88 -12.10 -16.21 -0.35
CA LYS A 88 -12.63 -16.19 -1.72
C LYS A 88 -11.76 -15.33 -2.64
N GLN A 89 -11.38 -14.15 -2.19
CA GLN A 89 -10.48 -13.27 -2.96
C GLN A 89 -9.10 -13.92 -3.16
N ASP A 90 -8.53 -14.51 -2.11
CA ASP A 90 -7.21 -15.16 -2.16
C ASP A 90 -7.22 -16.34 -3.15
N VAL A 91 -8.26 -17.17 -3.12
CA VAL A 91 -8.45 -18.30 -4.05
C VAL A 91 -8.60 -17.82 -5.50
N GLU A 92 -9.39 -16.77 -5.73
CA GLU A 92 -9.59 -16.19 -7.06
C GLU A 92 -8.26 -15.73 -7.68
N ILE A 93 -7.48 -14.95 -6.92
CA ILE A 93 -6.18 -14.44 -7.37
C ILE A 93 -5.18 -15.59 -7.56
N ALA A 94 -5.16 -16.55 -6.63
CA ALA A 94 -4.29 -17.72 -6.76
C ALA A 94 -4.60 -18.55 -8.03
N ARG A 95 -5.89 -18.67 -8.39
CA ARG A 95 -6.34 -19.42 -9.56
C ARG A 95 -6.10 -18.68 -10.87
N THR A 96 -6.41 -17.37 -10.92
CA THR A 96 -6.38 -16.57 -12.15
C THR A 96 -5.02 -15.96 -12.44
N GLY A 97 -4.20 -15.72 -11.41
CA GLY A 97 -2.98 -14.94 -11.51
C GLY A 97 -3.23 -13.42 -11.74
N ILE A 98 -4.50 -13.01 -11.80
CA ILE A 98 -4.84 -11.59 -12.04
C ILE A 98 -4.70 -10.81 -10.74
N GLU A 99 -3.86 -9.78 -10.77
CA GLU A 99 -3.72 -8.83 -9.67
C GLU A 99 -5.05 -8.12 -9.40
N LYS A 100 -5.35 -7.91 -8.12
CA LYS A 100 -6.47 -7.10 -7.68
C LYS A 100 -5.99 -5.85 -6.97
N HIS A 101 -6.52 -4.70 -7.40
CA HIS A 101 -6.24 -3.40 -6.83
C HIS A 101 -7.55 -2.67 -6.54
N TRP A 102 -7.70 -2.13 -5.30
CA TRP A 102 -8.89 -1.38 -4.90
C TRP A 102 -8.58 -0.46 -3.73
N ILE A 103 -9.37 0.61 -3.62
CA ILE A 103 -9.36 1.50 -2.46
C ILE A 103 -10.60 1.20 -1.64
N THR A 104 -10.46 1.14 -0.32
CA THR A 104 -11.55 0.96 0.62
C THR A 104 -11.49 1.99 1.73
N GLU A 105 -12.66 2.41 2.20
CA GLU A 105 -12.80 3.17 3.43
C GLU A 105 -13.12 2.19 4.57
N GLU A 106 -12.32 2.24 5.60
CA GLU A 106 -12.43 1.39 6.79
C GLU A 106 -12.38 2.26 8.06
N HIS A 107 -12.62 1.67 9.21
CA HIS A 107 -12.51 2.38 10.48
C HIS A 107 -11.34 1.80 11.29
N ASP A 108 -10.51 2.69 11.83
CA ASP A 108 -9.46 2.29 12.75
C ASP A 108 -10.03 1.86 14.12
N GLN A 109 -9.16 1.46 15.03
CA GLN A 109 -9.55 0.99 16.38
C GLN A 109 -10.26 2.07 17.22
N ASN A 110 -10.13 3.34 16.84
CA ASN A 110 -10.77 4.48 17.49
C ASN A 110 -12.07 4.90 16.77
N GLY A 111 -12.51 4.15 15.75
CA GLY A 111 -13.67 4.48 14.93
C GLY A 111 -13.44 5.61 13.92
N LYS A 112 -12.20 6.05 13.71
CA LYS A 112 -11.86 7.07 12.72
C LYS A 112 -11.79 6.44 11.34
N SER A 113 -12.43 7.10 10.35
CA SER A 113 -12.36 6.68 8.95
C SER A 113 -10.93 6.79 8.41
N ILE A 114 -10.46 5.71 7.79
CA ILE A 114 -9.19 5.59 7.10
C ILE A 114 -9.40 5.07 5.69
N PHE A 115 -8.58 5.54 4.74
CA PHE A 115 -8.59 5.09 3.35
C PHE A 115 -7.38 4.22 3.11
N LEU A 116 -7.61 2.99 2.67
CA LEU A 116 -6.57 2.00 2.37
C LEU A 116 -6.54 1.71 0.88
N ASP A 117 -5.39 1.91 0.26
CA ASP A 117 -5.08 1.40 -1.07
C ASP A 117 -4.55 -0.03 -0.92
N LYS A 118 -5.28 -1.00 -1.46
CA LYS A 118 -4.99 -2.42 -1.29
C LYS A 118 -4.65 -3.06 -2.62
N ARG A 119 -3.58 -3.85 -2.61
CA ARG A 119 -3.17 -4.67 -3.76
C ARG A 119 -2.94 -6.10 -3.30
N LYS A 120 -3.43 -7.04 -4.11
CA LYS A 120 -3.15 -8.46 -3.93
C LYS A 120 -2.70 -9.06 -5.24
N MET A 121 -1.63 -9.84 -5.19
CA MET A 121 -1.07 -10.50 -6.37
C MET A 121 -0.48 -11.85 -6.02
N ARG A 122 -0.50 -12.75 -7.00
CA ARG A 122 0.22 -14.01 -6.95
C ARG A 122 1.64 -13.78 -7.46
N ILE A 123 2.63 -14.25 -6.71
CA ILE A 123 4.04 -14.23 -7.11
C ILE A 123 4.48 -15.66 -7.40
N GLU A 124 5.04 -15.87 -8.56
CA GLU A 124 5.63 -17.13 -9.00
C GLU A 124 7.14 -17.02 -9.10
N SER A 125 7.83 -18.08 -8.73
CA SER A 125 9.28 -18.22 -8.86
C SER A 125 9.61 -19.68 -9.14
N ASN A 126 10.75 -19.89 -9.78
CA ASN A 126 11.30 -21.26 -9.92
C ASN A 126 11.96 -21.75 -8.61
N ASP A 127 12.27 -20.85 -7.70
CA ASP A 127 13.04 -21.14 -6.49
C ASP A 127 12.16 -21.42 -5.26
N PHE A 128 10.87 -21.06 -5.32
CA PHE A 128 9.93 -21.29 -4.21
C PHE A 128 8.49 -21.49 -4.73
N PRO A 129 7.65 -22.18 -3.94
CA PRO A 129 6.23 -22.34 -4.27
C PRO A 129 5.52 -21.00 -4.47
N PRO A 130 4.45 -20.94 -5.29
CA PRO A 130 3.71 -19.69 -5.50
C PRO A 130 3.14 -19.16 -4.19
N ILE A 131 3.31 -17.87 -4.00
CA ILE A 131 2.85 -17.14 -2.81
C ILE A 131 1.84 -16.06 -3.19
N LEU A 132 1.00 -15.67 -2.24
CA LEU A 132 0.10 -14.54 -2.34
C LEU A 132 0.69 -13.37 -1.56
N LEU A 133 0.95 -12.27 -2.23
CA LEU A 133 1.39 -11.00 -1.64
C LEU A 133 0.20 -10.05 -1.54
N SER A 134 -0.03 -9.50 -0.35
CA SER A 134 -0.96 -8.40 -0.12
C SER A 134 -0.19 -7.20 0.41
N ILE A 135 -0.48 -6.02 -0.17
CA ILE A 135 0.10 -4.75 0.24
C ILE A 135 -1.06 -3.79 0.52
N GLU A 136 -0.97 -3.03 1.61
CA GLU A 136 -1.99 -2.08 2.04
C GLU A 136 -1.30 -0.76 2.45
N TRP A 137 -1.65 0.35 1.78
CA TRP A 137 -1.17 1.70 2.12
C TRP A 137 -2.28 2.51 2.75
N ASP A 138 -1.98 3.18 3.85
CA ASP A 138 -2.85 4.22 4.39
C ASP A 138 -2.68 5.49 3.54
N ILE A 139 -3.71 5.83 2.78
CA ILE A 139 -3.78 7.01 1.91
C ILE A 139 -4.73 8.09 2.46
N THR A 140 -5.10 7.99 3.74
CA THR A 140 -6.09 8.88 4.37
C THR A 140 -5.72 10.35 4.24
N GLU A 141 -4.47 10.68 4.53
CA GLU A 141 -3.97 12.07 4.43
C GLU A 141 -4.00 12.57 2.98
N MET A 142 -3.60 11.71 2.03
CA MET A 142 -3.62 12.03 0.61
C MET A 142 -5.05 12.26 0.11
N GLU A 143 -6.01 11.41 0.46
CA GLU A 143 -7.41 11.59 0.09
C GLU A 143 -8.04 12.83 0.75
N ARG A 144 -7.64 13.17 1.98
CA ARG A 144 -8.06 14.41 2.63
C ARG A 144 -7.54 15.63 1.87
N MET A 145 -6.25 15.69 1.60
CA MET A 145 -5.65 16.81 0.86
C MET A 145 -6.24 16.95 -0.54
N LYS A 146 -6.51 15.86 -1.23
CA LYS A 146 -7.17 15.86 -2.55
C LYS A 146 -8.57 16.47 -2.47
N ARG A 147 -9.37 16.12 -1.46
CA ARG A 147 -10.71 16.70 -1.25
C ARG A 147 -10.63 18.20 -0.94
N GLU A 148 -9.71 18.63 -0.07
CA GLU A 148 -9.48 20.04 0.24
C GLU A 148 -9.08 20.84 -0.99
N LEU A 149 -8.19 20.28 -1.83
CA LEU A 149 -7.77 20.90 -3.09
C LEU A 149 -8.93 21.06 -4.07
N LEU A 150 -9.78 20.04 -4.21
CA LEU A 150 -10.96 20.12 -5.08
C LEU A 150 -11.92 21.24 -4.64
N VAL A 151 -12.21 21.33 -3.34
CA VAL A 151 -13.06 22.40 -2.78
C VAL A 151 -12.44 23.77 -3.00
N ALA A 152 -11.13 23.91 -2.79
CA ALA A 152 -10.44 25.18 -3.04
C ALA A 152 -10.47 25.57 -4.53
N LYS A 153 -10.29 24.59 -5.43
CA LYS A 153 -10.38 24.81 -6.87
C LYS A 153 -11.77 25.29 -7.28
N GLU A 154 -12.84 24.63 -6.86
CA GLU A 154 -14.22 25.01 -7.16
C GLU A 154 -14.55 26.42 -6.67
N LYS A 155 -14.09 26.79 -5.46
CA LYS A 155 -14.26 28.15 -4.94
C LYS A 155 -13.52 29.19 -5.80
N ALA A 156 -12.30 28.89 -6.24
CA ALA A 156 -11.52 29.78 -7.08
C ALA A 156 -12.20 29.97 -8.45
N GLU A 157 -12.64 28.88 -9.10
CA GLU A 157 -13.36 28.93 -10.37
C GLU A 157 -14.67 29.72 -10.28
N THR A 158 -15.44 29.51 -9.21
CA THR A 158 -16.67 30.27 -8.95
C THR A 158 -16.38 31.76 -8.76
N SER A 159 -15.34 32.10 -8.00
CA SER A 159 -14.92 33.50 -7.80
C SER A 159 -14.51 34.18 -9.11
N ASP A 160 -13.78 33.48 -9.97
CA ASP A 160 -13.34 34.03 -11.26
C ASP A 160 -14.52 34.20 -12.24
N GLN A 161 -15.49 33.32 -12.23
CA GLN A 161 -16.72 33.45 -12.97
C GLN A 161 -17.53 34.68 -12.52
N LEU A 162 -17.69 34.87 -11.19
CA LEU A 162 -18.37 36.03 -10.61
C LEU A 162 -17.67 37.34 -10.96
N LYS A 163 -16.33 37.40 -10.87
CA LYS A 163 -15.57 38.58 -11.31
C LYS A 163 -15.76 38.90 -12.77
N SER A 164 -15.72 37.88 -13.62
CA SER A 164 -15.91 38.05 -15.07
C SER A 164 -17.31 38.56 -15.40
N ALA A 165 -18.35 38.00 -14.78
CA ALA A 165 -19.72 38.44 -14.92
C ALA A 165 -19.93 39.90 -14.42
N PHE A 166 -19.34 40.24 -13.27
CA PHE A 166 -19.37 41.58 -12.72
C PHE A 166 -18.73 42.60 -13.66
N LEU A 167 -17.52 42.32 -14.16
CA LEU A 167 -16.84 43.21 -15.13
C LEU A 167 -17.63 43.40 -16.44
N ALA A 168 -18.24 42.32 -16.93
CA ALA A 168 -19.08 42.39 -18.11
C ALA A 168 -20.31 43.32 -17.89
N ASN A 169 -21.02 43.14 -16.76
CA ASN A 169 -22.17 43.96 -16.40
C ASN A 169 -21.80 45.43 -16.19
N MET A 170 -20.72 45.69 -15.43
CA MET A 170 -20.20 47.03 -15.19
C MET A 170 -19.81 47.73 -16.49
N SER A 171 -19.17 47.00 -17.44
CA SER A 171 -18.83 47.55 -18.76
C SER A 171 -20.08 47.99 -19.55
N HIS A 172 -21.17 47.23 -19.47
CA HIS A 172 -22.44 47.58 -20.06
C HIS A 172 -23.09 48.77 -19.38
N GLU A 173 -23.12 48.82 -18.05
CA GLU A 173 -23.71 49.89 -17.26
C GLU A 173 -22.98 51.24 -17.42
N ILE A 174 -21.66 51.20 -17.60
CA ILE A 174 -20.84 52.40 -17.86
C ILE A 174 -20.99 52.86 -19.31
N ARG A 175 -21.07 51.96 -20.31
CA ARG A 175 -21.15 52.30 -21.72
C ARG A 175 -22.45 53.04 -22.07
N THR A 176 -23.55 52.64 -21.44
CA THR A 176 -24.88 53.24 -21.73
C THR A 176 -24.94 54.76 -21.41
N PRO A 177 -24.62 55.27 -20.22
CA PRO A 177 -24.59 56.68 -19.94
C PRO A 177 -23.49 57.42 -20.72
N LEU A 178 -22.32 56.77 -20.94
CA LEU A 178 -21.23 57.42 -21.69
C LEU A 178 -21.64 57.68 -23.15
N ASN A 179 -22.33 56.72 -23.80
CA ASN A 179 -22.87 56.90 -25.15
C ASN A 179 -23.95 58.00 -25.22
N ALA A 180 -24.76 58.15 -24.14
CA ALA A 180 -25.72 59.21 -24.07
C ALA A 180 -25.04 60.62 -23.98
N ILE A 181 -24.00 60.74 -23.17
CA ILE A 181 -23.24 62.02 -23.02
C ILE A 181 -22.54 62.38 -24.33
N VAL A 182 -21.87 61.43 -24.99
CA VAL A 182 -21.20 61.66 -26.28
C VAL A 182 -22.21 61.96 -27.42
N GLY A 183 -23.40 61.35 -27.38
CA GLY A 183 -24.47 61.60 -28.36
C GLY A 183 -25.09 62.98 -28.25
N PHE A 184 -25.09 63.64 -27.07
CA PHE A 184 -25.56 64.96 -26.85
C PHE A 184 -24.55 66.10 -27.16
N SER A 185 -23.31 65.76 -27.49
CA SER A 185 -22.21 66.70 -27.78
C SER A 185 -22.02 66.97 -29.27
N ARG A 186 -23.04 66.69 -30.10
CA ARG A 186 -23.04 67.05 -31.53
C ARG A 186 -24.17 68.03 -31.87
#